data_6debf716fb49ef9357e719ea44c71f55
#
_entry.id   6debf716fb49ef9357e719ea44c71f55
#
_cell.length_a   1.000
_cell.length_b   1.000
_cell.length_c   1.000
_cell.angle_alpha   90.00
_cell.angle_beta   90.00
_cell.angle_gamma   90.00
#
_symmetry.space_group_name_H-M   'P 1'
#
loop_
_entity.id
_entity.type
_entity.pdbx_description
1 polymer ?
#
loop_
_entity_poly.entity_id
_entity_poly.type
_entity_poly.pdbx_seq_one_letter_code
_entity_poly.pdbx_strand_id
1 'polypeptide(L)'
;MIWINEEKLKQLREQTPEHLKLPIIERAVAFDVETPNGKSERMCSIGITRIENNRITECVEYRINPEQDFDWFCVQIHGITQEEAELEPVFPEVWPMIREEMENGLVLAHNARFDLNVLKKTLRAYDLDWHTVRFADTVEIARSLLGKNVMNHKLGTLCDYYGVPLDAHQAGSDSFGCAAVYLNLLEEYGPLNRFEREFSFD
;
A
#
# COMPACT_ATOMS: atom_id res chain seq x y z
N MET A 1 4.62 25.96 -11.20
CA MET A 1 3.92 24.69 -11.46
C MET A 1 3.51 24.73 -12.93
N ILE A 2 4.19 23.95 -13.78
CA ILE A 2 3.88 23.91 -15.23
C ILE A 2 2.81 22.83 -15.39
N TRP A 3 1.57 23.25 -15.67
CA TRP A 3 0.50 22.35 -16.02
C TRP A 3 0.69 21.88 -17.47
N ILE A 4 1.11 20.63 -17.66
CA ILE A 4 1.09 20.00 -18.99
C ILE A 4 -0.32 19.43 -19.15
N ASN A 5 -1.06 19.85 -20.18
CA ASN A 5 -2.41 19.30 -20.43
C ASN A 5 -2.31 17.85 -20.93
N GLU A 6 -3.39 17.07 -20.79
CA GLU A 6 -3.42 15.64 -21.14
C GLU A 6 -3.07 15.37 -22.60
N GLU A 7 -3.45 16.26 -23.49
CA GLU A 7 -3.21 16.13 -24.93
C GLU A 7 -1.72 16.29 -25.27
N LYS A 8 -1.03 17.21 -24.59
CA LYS A 8 0.41 17.40 -24.72
C LYS A 8 1.20 16.24 -24.08
N LEU A 9 0.72 15.68 -22.98
CA LEU A 9 1.28 14.46 -22.39
C LEU A 9 1.11 13.26 -23.32
N LYS A 10 -0.03 13.14 -23.98
CA LYS A 10 -0.31 12.08 -24.98
C LYS A 10 0.63 12.22 -26.18
N GLN A 11 0.79 13.42 -26.74
CA GLN A 11 1.69 13.67 -27.87
C GLN A 11 3.15 13.39 -27.50
N LEU A 12 3.61 13.79 -26.30
CA LEU A 12 4.96 13.49 -25.81
C LEU A 12 5.19 11.97 -25.68
N ARG A 13 4.21 11.22 -25.18
CA ARG A 13 4.28 9.76 -25.10
C ARG A 13 4.33 9.08 -26.46
N GLU A 14 3.56 9.56 -27.45
CA GLU A 14 3.55 9.03 -28.81
C GLU A 14 4.86 9.30 -29.56
N GLN A 15 5.53 10.42 -29.26
CA GLN A 15 6.82 10.82 -29.87
C GLN A 15 8.05 10.25 -29.14
N THR A 16 7.88 9.68 -27.95
CA THR A 16 9.00 9.10 -27.19
C THR A 16 9.34 7.71 -27.76
N PRO A 17 10.61 7.43 -28.07
CA PRO A 17 11.04 6.11 -28.50
C PRO A 17 10.61 5.02 -27.52
N GLU A 18 10.26 3.83 -28.01
CA GLU A 18 9.69 2.74 -27.18
C GLU A 18 10.56 2.39 -25.96
N HIS A 19 11.88 2.37 -26.13
CA HIS A 19 12.83 2.08 -25.06
C HIS A 19 12.97 3.18 -23.98
N LEU A 20 12.39 4.37 -24.22
CA LEU A 20 12.34 5.50 -23.28
C LEU A 20 10.95 5.70 -22.69
N LYS A 21 9.94 4.91 -23.11
CA LYS A 21 8.61 4.97 -22.54
C LYS A 21 8.63 4.33 -21.15
N LEU A 22 8.07 5.02 -20.17
CA LEU A 22 7.85 4.43 -18.86
C LEU A 22 6.91 3.23 -18.98
N PRO A 23 7.20 2.13 -18.29
CA PRO A 23 6.28 1.01 -18.23
C PRO A 23 4.95 1.48 -17.63
N ILE A 24 3.85 1.11 -18.25
CA ILE A 24 2.51 1.42 -17.74
C ILE A 24 2.10 0.32 -16.79
N ILE A 25 1.83 0.69 -15.56
CA ILE A 25 1.13 -0.16 -14.60
C ILE A 25 -0.36 0.06 -14.83
N GLU A 26 -1.01 -0.90 -15.48
CA GLU A 26 -2.44 -0.81 -15.78
C GLU A 26 -3.25 -0.72 -14.49
N ARG A 27 -2.96 -1.60 -13.51
CA ARG A 27 -3.57 -1.59 -12.18
C ARG A 27 -2.61 -2.10 -11.12
N ALA A 28 -2.51 -1.36 -10.04
CA ALA A 28 -1.88 -1.79 -8.78
C ALA A 28 -2.66 -1.21 -7.60
N VAL A 29 -2.49 -1.83 -6.44
CA VAL A 29 -3.08 -1.37 -5.18
C VAL A 29 -2.01 -1.38 -4.10
N ALA A 30 -1.76 -0.23 -3.51
CA ALA A 30 -0.95 -0.15 -2.29
C ALA A 30 -1.88 -0.27 -1.07
N PHE A 31 -1.43 -1.02 -0.07
CA PHE A 31 -2.17 -1.13 1.19
C PHE A 31 -1.24 -1.09 2.39
N ASP A 32 -1.80 -0.71 3.52
CA ASP A 32 -1.16 -0.67 4.84
C ASP A 32 -2.19 -1.05 5.89
N VAL A 33 -1.78 -1.68 6.99
CA VAL A 33 -2.68 -2.12 8.04
C VAL A 33 -2.23 -1.67 9.43
N GLU A 34 -3.22 -1.32 10.28
CA GLU A 34 -2.99 -1.11 11.71
C GLU A 34 -3.54 -2.28 12.52
N THR A 35 -2.86 -2.61 13.62
CA THR A 35 -3.24 -3.73 14.47
C THR A 35 -3.56 -3.28 15.89
N PRO A 36 -4.59 -3.87 16.55
CA PRO A 36 -4.99 -3.47 17.89
C PRO A 36 -3.93 -3.80 18.96
N ASN A 37 -3.09 -4.80 18.69
CA ASN A 37 -2.10 -5.29 19.66
C ASN A 37 -0.92 -5.99 18.95
N GLY A 38 0.15 -6.25 19.71
CA GLY A 38 1.38 -6.86 19.23
C GLY A 38 1.27 -8.31 18.72
N LYS A 39 0.13 -9.00 18.92
CA LYS A 39 -0.09 -10.35 18.36
C LYS A 39 -0.31 -10.30 16.86
N SER A 40 -0.83 -9.17 16.35
CA SER A 40 -1.08 -8.94 14.91
C SER A 40 -1.88 -10.06 14.25
N GLU A 41 -2.91 -10.55 14.96
CA GLU A 41 -3.79 -11.63 14.46
C GLU A 41 -4.97 -11.09 13.68
N ARG A 42 -5.38 -9.86 13.98
CA ARG A 42 -6.46 -9.13 13.28
C ARG A 42 -6.05 -7.68 13.10
N MET A 43 -6.56 -7.05 12.07
CA MET A 43 -6.36 -5.62 11.84
C MET A 43 -7.49 -4.79 12.42
N CYS A 44 -7.21 -3.54 12.81
CA CYS A 44 -8.20 -2.54 13.22
C CYS A 44 -8.36 -1.41 12.21
N SER A 45 -7.50 -1.33 11.22
CA SER A 45 -7.63 -0.44 10.06
C SER A 45 -6.90 -1.04 8.87
N ILE A 46 -7.36 -0.70 7.67
CA ILE A 46 -6.66 -0.93 6.41
C ILE A 46 -6.83 0.27 5.50
N GLY A 47 -5.71 0.81 5.03
CA GLY A 47 -5.65 1.81 3.98
C GLY A 47 -5.43 1.16 2.62
N ILE A 48 -6.14 1.62 1.62
CA ILE A 48 -6.05 1.13 0.24
C ILE A 48 -5.90 2.32 -0.70
N THR A 49 -4.84 2.31 -1.49
CA THR A 49 -4.58 3.33 -2.51
C THR A 49 -4.49 2.68 -3.88
N ARG A 50 -5.42 3.03 -4.77
CA ARG A 50 -5.50 2.50 -6.13
C ARG A 50 -4.58 3.27 -7.07
N ILE A 51 -3.86 2.53 -7.90
CA ILE A 51 -3.05 3.05 -9.01
C ILE A 51 -3.62 2.51 -10.31
N GLU A 52 -3.92 3.41 -11.25
CA GLU A 52 -4.32 3.07 -12.60
C GLU A 52 -3.52 3.92 -13.61
N ASN A 53 -2.91 3.25 -14.59
CA ASN A 53 -2.12 3.91 -15.63
C ASN A 53 -1.05 4.87 -15.07
N ASN A 54 -0.31 4.42 -14.06
CA ASN A 54 0.72 5.19 -13.34
C ASN A 54 0.18 6.43 -12.60
N ARG A 55 -1.08 6.43 -12.20
CA ARG A 55 -1.68 7.54 -11.42
C ARG A 55 -2.41 6.98 -10.21
N ILE A 56 -2.29 7.64 -9.10
CA ILE A 56 -3.16 7.39 -7.94
C ILE A 56 -4.54 7.94 -8.30
N THR A 57 -5.55 7.07 -8.24
CA THR A 57 -6.94 7.41 -8.59
C THR A 57 -7.85 7.48 -7.39
N GLU A 58 -7.53 6.72 -6.34
CA GLU A 58 -8.31 6.69 -5.11
C GLU A 58 -7.46 6.30 -3.91
N CYS A 59 -7.81 6.81 -2.73
CA CYS A 59 -7.26 6.41 -1.46
C CYS A 59 -8.40 6.33 -0.45
N VAL A 60 -8.60 5.16 0.15
CA VAL A 60 -9.68 4.87 1.11
C VAL A 60 -9.08 4.22 2.35
N GLU A 61 -9.61 4.54 3.52
CA GLU A 61 -9.32 3.83 4.76
C GLU A 61 -10.60 3.19 5.30
N TYR A 62 -10.51 1.91 5.66
CA TYR A 62 -11.57 1.17 6.35
C TYR A 62 -11.15 0.95 7.80
N ARG A 63 -11.90 1.54 8.73
CA ARG A 63 -11.82 1.22 10.15
C ARG A 63 -12.57 -0.08 10.42
N ILE A 64 -12.06 -0.90 11.29
CA ILE A 64 -12.52 -2.28 11.50
C ILE A 64 -12.56 -2.57 12.99
N ASN A 65 -13.67 -3.15 13.45
CA ASN A 65 -13.73 -3.75 14.77
C ASN A 65 -12.97 -5.09 14.74
N PRO A 66 -11.80 -5.19 15.38
CA PRO A 66 -11.00 -6.41 15.38
C PRO A 66 -11.55 -7.49 16.31
N GLU A 67 -12.56 -7.16 17.15
CA GLU A 67 -13.07 -8.04 18.23
C GLU A 67 -11.93 -8.56 19.13
N GLN A 68 -10.97 -7.71 19.44
CA GLN A 68 -9.80 -7.97 20.27
C GLN A 68 -9.49 -6.76 21.16
N ASP A 69 -8.85 -7.02 22.29
CA ASP A 69 -8.34 -5.96 23.17
C ASP A 69 -7.21 -5.18 22.48
N PHE A 70 -7.15 -3.89 22.78
CA PHE A 70 -6.10 -3.00 22.28
C PHE A 70 -4.96 -2.87 23.29
N ASP A 71 -3.73 -2.97 22.81
CA ASP A 71 -2.55 -2.61 23.58
C ASP A 71 -2.39 -1.09 23.58
N TRP A 72 -2.18 -0.51 24.75
CA TRP A 72 -1.93 0.93 24.89
C TRP A 72 -0.85 1.44 23.91
N PHE A 73 0.21 0.64 23.71
CA PHE A 73 1.30 1.02 22.82
C PHE A 73 0.84 1.17 21.37
N CYS A 74 -0.02 0.28 20.86
CA CYS A 74 -0.58 0.37 19.52
C CYS A 74 -1.46 1.61 19.37
N VAL A 75 -2.33 1.87 20.38
CA VAL A 75 -3.15 3.09 20.40
C VAL A 75 -2.30 4.36 20.35
N GLN A 76 -1.14 4.40 21.05
CA GLN A 76 -0.23 5.55 20.97
C GLN A 76 0.41 5.73 19.58
N ILE A 77 0.51 4.67 18.79
CA ILE A 77 1.09 4.73 17.43
C ILE A 77 0.07 5.24 16.42
N HIS A 78 -1.08 4.59 16.32
CA HIS A 78 -2.07 4.87 15.27
C HIS A 78 -3.28 5.71 15.74
N GLY A 79 -3.42 5.93 17.03
CA GLY A 79 -4.47 6.77 17.60
C GLY A 79 -5.87 6.16 17.65
N ILE A 80 -6.08 4.93 17.11
CA ILE A 80 -7.38 4.26 17.13
C ILE A 80 -7.59 3.69 18.54
N THR A 81 -8.67 4.10 19.20
CA THR A 81 -9.03 3.55 20.51
C THR A 81 -9.93 2.32 20.35
N GLN A 82 -9.99 1.50 21.41
CA GLN A 82 -10.89 0.35 21.44
C GLN A 82 -12.34 0.77 21.33
N GLU A 83 -12.72 1.84 22.05
CA GLU A 83 -14.08 2.38 22.04
C GLU A 83 -14.53 2.87 20.65
N GLU A 84 -13.62 3.47 19.89
CA GLU A 84 -13.91 3.87 18.51
C GLU A 84 -14.06 2.65 17.59
N ALA A 85 -13.13 1.70 17.70
CA ALA A 85 -13.14 0.51 16.87
C ALA A 85 -14.35 -0.40 17.12
N GLU A 86 -14.87 -0.46 18.33
CA GLU A 86 -16.10 -1.22 18.66
C GLU A 86 -17.36 -0.72 17.94
N LEU A 87 -17.34 0.51 17.42
CA LEU A 87 -18.44 1.10 16.66
C LEU A 87 -18.34 0.82 15.14
N GLU A 88 -17.22 0.28 14.69
CA GLU A 88 -16.93 0.00 13.30
C GLU A 88 -17.40 -1.40 12.88
N PRO A 89 -17.57 -1.66 11.57
CA PRO A 89 -17.93 -2.97 11.07
C PRO A 89 -16.83 -4.00 11.36
N VAL A 90 -17.21 -5.27 11.52
CA VAL A 90 -16.25 -6.37 11.62
C VAL A 90 -15.66 -6.70 10.25
N PHE A 91 -14.48 -7.33 10.22
CA PHE A 91 -13.74 -7.60 8.98
C PHE A 91 -14.56 -8.31 7.89
N PRO A 92 -15.40 -9.34 8.16
CA PRO A 92 -16.22 -9.98 7.12
C PRO A 92 -17.17 -9.04 6.39
N GLU A 93 -17.60 -7.94 7.02
CA GLU A 93 -18.51 -6.97 6.41
C GLU A 93 -17.79 -6.05 5.41
N VAL A 94 -16.51 -5.75 5.66
CA VAL A 94 -15.69 -4.89 4.77
C VAL A 94 -14.85 -5.69 3.78
N TRP A 95 -14.60 -6.98 4.04
CA TRP A 95 -13.77 -7.82 3.18
C TRP A 95 -14.17 -7.85 1.71
N PRO A 96 -15.45 -7.93 1.32
CA PRO A 96 -15.83 -7.91 -0.09
C PRO A 96 -15.32 -6.68 -0.84
N MET A 97 -15.35 -5.50 -0.22
CA MET A 97 -14.86 -4.24 -0.81
C MET A 97 -13.33 -4.24 -0.91
N ILE A 98 -12.65 -4.65 0.18
CA ILE A 98 -11.18 -4.76 0.22
C ILE A 98 -10.69 -5.74 -0.85
N ARG A 99 -11.35 -6.90 -0.94
CA ARG A 99 -11.02 -7.94 -1.90
C ARG A 99 -11.14 -7.44 -3.33
N GLU A 100 -12.24 -6.77 -3.68
CA GLU A 100 -12.48 -6.21 -5.01
C GLU A 100 -11.36 -5.24 -5.43
N GLU A 101 -10.89 -4.40 -4.48
CA GLU A 101 -9.78 -3.49 -4.71
C GLU A 101 -8.45 -4.22 -4.99
N MET A 102 -8.17 -5.26 -4.24
CA MET A 102 -6.89 -5.98 -4.29
C MET A 102 -6.85 -7.05 -5.39
N GLU A 103 -8.01 -7.44 -5.95
CA GLU A 103 -8.08 -8.40 -7.06
C GLU A 103 -7.58 -7.78 -8.37
N ASN A 104 -6.96 -8.62 -9.22
CA ASN A 104 -6.58 -8.27 -10.59
C ASN A 104 -5.51 -7.18 -10.74
N GLY A 105 -4.69 -6.94 -9.72
CA GLY A 105 -3.59 -5.98 -9.78
C GLY A 105 -2.31 -6.47 -9.10
N LEU A 106 -1.27 -5.65 -9.20
CA LEU A 106 -0.08 -5.80 -8.37
C LEU A 106 -0.37 -5.21 -7.00
N VAL A 107 -0.17 -6.00 -5.94
CA VAL A 107 -0.30 -5.55 -4.56
C VAL A 107 1.01 -4.93 -4.08
N LEU A 108 0.96 -3.73 -3.53
CA LEU A 108 2.11 -3.00 -3.01
C LEU A 108 1.95 -2.81 -1.51
N ALA A 109 3.04 -2.94 -0.77
CA ALA A 109 3.09 -2.51 0.62
C ALA A 109 4.52 -2.10 1.01
N HIS A 110 4.65 -1.39 2.12
CA HIS A 110 5.95 -0.97 2.66
C HIS A 110 6.35 -1.88 3.82
N ASN A 111 7.27 -2.83 3.60
CA ASN A 111 7.53 -4.00 4.43
C ASN A 111 6.40 -5.05 4.32
N ALA A 112 6.04 -5.33 3.08
CA ALA A 112 4.86 -6.08 2.65
C ALA A 112 4.58 -7.41 3.38
N ARG A 113 5.62 -8.08 3.88
CA ARG A 113 5.44 -9.34 4.62
C ARG A 113 4.65 -9.16 5.91
N PHE A 114 4.77 -8.00 6.57
CA PHE A 114 3.99 -7.72 7.77
C PHE A 114 2.50 -7.66 7.43
N ASP A 115 2.13 -6.77 6.52
CA ASP A 115 0.73 -6.50 6.14
C ASP A 115 0.04 -7.72 5.54
N LEU A 116 0.72 -8.42 4.63
CA LEU A 116 0.23 -9.66 4.03
C LEU A 116 0.00 -10.77 5.08
N ASN A 117 0.88 -10.89 6.08
CA ASN A 117 0.69 -11.86 7.15
C ASN A 117 -0.45 -11.47 8.10
N VAL A 118 -0.62 -10.17 8.41
CA VAL A 118 -1.78 -9.70 9.19
C VAL A 118 -3.06 -9.99 8.44
N LEU A 119 -3.14 -9.68 7.15
CA LEU A 119 -4.30 -10.00 6.31
C LEU A 119 -4.58 -11.51 6.28
N LYS A 120 -3.55 -12.34 6.09
CA LYS A 120 -3.68 -13.80 6.11
C LYS A 120 -4.22 -14.31 7.45
N LYS A 121 -3.72 -13.82 8.57
CA LYS A 121 -4.21 -14.20 9.89
C LYS A 121 -5.65 -13.72 10.13
N THR A 122 -5.97 -12.49 9.69
CA THR A 122 -7.33 -11.94 9.78
C THR A 122 -8.32 -12.80 8.99
N LEU A 123 -8.01 -13.14 7.73
CA LEU A 123 -8.84 -14.04 6.91
C LEU A 123 -9.08 -15.38 7.61
N ARG A 124 -8.03 -16.00 8.11
CA ARG A 124 -8.14 -17.29 8.84
C ARG A 124 -8.97 -17.21 10.12
N ALA A 125 -8.89 -16.06 10.83
CA ALA A 125 -9.67 -15.87 12.07
C ALA A 125 -11.20 -15.81 11.81
N TYR A 126 -11.58 -15.57 10.56
CA TYR A 126 -12.99 -15.52 10.12
C TYR A 126 -13.37 -16.61 9.12
N ASP A 127 -12.54 -17.64 8.97
CA ASP A 127 -12.74 -18.73 8.00
C ASP A 127 -13.01 -18.24 6.57
N LEU A 128 -12.28 -17.18 6.17
CA LEU A 128 -12.33 -16.58 4.84
C LEU A 128 -11.12 -17.02 4.03
N ASP A 129 -11.37 -17.43 2.78
CA ASP A 129 -10.33 -17.84 1.85
C ASP A 129 -9.97 -16.75 0.85
N TRP A 130 -8.72 -16.74 0.44
CA TRP A 130 -8.26 -15.95 -0.69
C TRP A 130 -7.15 -16.65 -1.44
N HIS A 131 -6.91 -16.22 -2.68
CA HIS A 131 -5.94 -16.83 -3.59
C HIS A 131 -4.54 -16.23 -3.44
N THR A 132 -3.58 -16.79 -4.15
CA THR A 132 -2.23 -16.23 -4.29
C THR A 132 -2.28 -14.91 -5.05
N VAL A 133 -1.56 -13.91 -4.53
CA VAL A 133 -1.44 -12.58 -5.16
C VAL A 133 0.01 -12.30 -5.56
N ARG A 134 0.18 -11.49 -6.62
CA ARG A 134 1.47 -10.88 -6.92
C ARG A 134 1.64 -9.64 -6.07
N PHE A 135 2.81 -9.47 -5.48
CA PHE A 135 3.11 -8.28 -4.68
C PHE A 135 4.53 -7.74 -4.95
N ALA A 136 4.76 -6.49 -4.61
CA ALA A 136 6.08 -5.89 -4.52
C ALA A 136 6.21 -5.10 -3.21
N ASP A 137 7.42 -5.15 -2.63
CA ASP A 137 7.76 -4.49 -1.37
C ASP A 137 8.59 -3.24 -1.64
N THR A 138 8.04 -2.07 -1.34
CA THR A 138 8.74 -0.80 -1.57
C THR A 138 10.01 -0.63 -0.73
N VAL A 139 10.13 -1.32 0.41
CA VAL A 139 11.39 -1.38 1.18
C VAL A 139 12.47 -2.14 0.40
N GLU A 140 12.12 -3.30 -0.19
CA GLU A 140 13.06 -4.10 -1.00
C GLU A 140 13.54 -3.30 -2.21
N ILE A 141 12.60 -2.67 -2.92
CA ILE A 141 12.88 -1.84 -4.09
C ILE A 141 13.80 -0.67 -3.70
N ALA A 142 13.43 0.11 -2.68
CA ALA A 142 14.20 1.27 -2.25
C ALA A 142 15.62 0.89 -1.76
N ARG A 143 15.75 -0.22 -1.01
CA ARG A 143 17.07 -0.72 -0.60
C ARG A 143 17.95 -1.07 -1.80
N SER A 144 17.37 -1.69 -2.82
CA SER A 144 18.11 -2.08 -4.02
C SER A 144 18.52 -0.88 -4.90
N LEU A 145 17.65 0.11 -5.05
CA LEU A 145 17.82 1.20 -6.00
C LEU A 145 18.45 2.45 -5.40
N LEU A 146 18.02 2.86 -4.22
CA LEU A 146 18.52 4.06 -3.54
C LEU A 146 19.76 3.75 -2.69
N GLY A 147 19.85 2.56 -2.11
CA GLY A 147 21.02 2.16 -1.33
C GLY A 147 21.35 3.18 -0.24
N LYS A 148 22.54 3.80 -0.32
CA LYS A 148 23.04 4.80 0.64
C LYS A 148 22.65 6.24 0.32
N ASN A 149 21.87 6.49 -0.74
CA ASN A 149 21.41 7.80 -1.11
C ASN A 149 20.36 8.37 -0.14
N VAL A 150 19.77 7.50 0.69
CA VAL A 150 18.85 7.87 1.76
C VAL A 150 19.37 7.39 3.11
N MET A 151 19.01 8.11 4.18
CA MET A 151 19.50 7.80 5.53
C MET A 151 19.03 6.41 6.01
N ASN A 152 17.81 6.04 5.69
CA ASN A 152 17.22 4.72 5.92
C ASN A 152 16.07 4.51 4.90
N HIS A 153 15.46 3.32 4.92
CA HIS A 153 14.39 2.96 3.98
C HIS A 153 13.02 2.85 4.66
N LYS A 154 12.79 3.61 5.73
CA LYS A 154 11.45 3.76 6.33
C LYS A 154 10.57 4.60 5.41
N LEU A 155 9.26 4.37 5.43
CA LEU A 155 8.31 5.06 4.57
C LEU A 155 8.42 6.58 4.70
N GLY A 156 8.44 7.12 5.93
CA GLY A 156 8.60 8.56 6.16
C GLY A 156 9.87 9.14 5.52
N THR A 157 11.01 8.44 5.62
CA THR A 157 12.26 8.90 4.99
C THR A 157 12.16 8.92 3.45
N LEU A 158 11.49 7.93 2.86
CA LEU A 158 11.30 7.87 1.41
C LEU A 158 10.29 8.91 0.94
N CYS A 159 9.23 9.13 1.71
CA CYS A 159 8.26 10.20 1.44
C CYS A 159 8.93 11.58 1.50
N ASP A 160 9.75 11.85 2.52
CA ASP A 160 10.53 13.08 2.62
C ASP A 160 11.48 13.26 1.43
N TYR A 161 12.15 12.18 1.01
CA TYR A 161 13.08 12.20 -0.13
C TYR A 161 12.39 12.58 -1.44
N TYR A 162 11.15 12.09 -1.66
CA TYR A 162 10.36 12.37 -2.85
C TYR A 162 9.39 13.57 -2.69
N GLY A 163 9.38 14.23 -1.54
CA GLY A 163 8.46 15.35 -1.27
C GLY A 163 6.99 14.95 -1.20
N VAL A 164 6.71 13.72 -0.77
CA VAL A 164 5.36 13.17 -0.58
C VAL A 164 4.91 13.48 0.85
N PRO A 165 3.75 14.14 1.04
CA PRO A 165 3.20 14.34 2.38
C PRO A 165 2.79 13.01 3.01
N LEU A 166 3.09 12.83 4.31
CA LEU A 166 2.77 11.64 5.06
C LEU A 166 2.31 11.99 6.46
N ASP A 167 1.16 11.46 6.86
CA ASP A 167 0.70 11.40 8.24
C ASP A 167 0.91 9.95 8.72
N ALA A 168 2.09 9.70 9.28
CA ALA A 168 2.56 8.36 9.58
C ALA A 168 1.65 7.66 10.61
N HIS A 169 1.49 6.34 10.44
CA HIS A 169 0.62 5.50 11.26
C HIS A 169 -0.88 5.79 11.10
N GLN A 170 -1.26 6.34 9.95
CA GLN A 170 -2.62 6.37 9.46
C GLN A 170 -2.66 5.48 8.22
N ALA A 171 -3.35 4.36 8.28
CA ALA A 171 -3.27 3.32 7.23
C ALA A 171 -3.58 3.89 5.82
N GLY A 172 -4.53 4.83 5.71
CA GLY A 172 -4.81 5.54 4.46
C GLY A 172 -3.61 6.35 3.97
N SER A 173 -2.99 7.16 4.85
CA SER A 173 -1.82 7.96 4.51
C SER A 173 -0.59 7.10 4.18
N ASP A 174 -0.38 6.01 4.93
CA ASP A 174 0.77 5.12 4.72
C ASP A 174 0.61 4.33 3.40
N SER A 175 -0.59 3.87 3.05
CA SER A 175 -0.87 3.28 1.74
C SER A 175 -0.66 4.27 0.58
N PHE A 176 -1.09 5.53 0.76
CA PHE A 176 -0.83 6.60 -0.21
C PHE A 176 0.68 6.87 -0.37
N GLY A 177 1.40 7.00 0.72
CA GLY A 177 2.85 7.17 0.73
C GLY A 177 3.56 6.02 0.02
N CYS A 178 3.15 4.77 0.29
CA CYS A 178 3.67 3.57 -0.38
C CYS A 178 3.44 3.63 -1.90
N ALA A 179 2.22 3.97 -2.34
CA ALA A 179 1.88 4.12 -3.75
C ALA A 179 2.72 5.21 -4.44
N ALA A 180 2.84 6.38 -3.81
CA ALA A 180 3.60 7.50 -4.35
C ALA A 180 5.10 7.18 -4.43
N VAL A 181 5.68 6.55 -3.42
CA VAL A 181 7.08 6.10 -3.43
C VAL A 181 7.31 5.09 -4.56
N TYR A 182 6.40 4.12 -4.74
CA TYR A 182 6.51 3.15 -5.84
C TYR A 182 6.50 3.84 -7.21
N LEU A 183 5.59 4.79 -7.44
CA LEU A 183 5.51 5.52 -8.70
C LEU A 183 6.74 6.39 -8.97
N ASN A 184 7.30 7.04 -7.96
CA ASN A 184 8.56 7.80 -8.10
C ASN A 184 9.74 6.89 -8.43
N LEU A 185 9.85 5.72 -7.78
CA LEU A 185 10.88 4.72 -8.09
C LEU A 185 10.71 4.17 -9.52
N LEU A 186 9.48 3.95 -9.97
CA LEU A 186 9.17 3.53 -11.34
C LEU A 186 9.58 4.60 -12.37
N GLU A 187 9.32 5.86 -12.07
CA GLU A 187 9.68 6.99 -12.95
C GLU A 187 11.20 7.15 -13.03
N GLU A 188 11.90 7.04 -11.91
CA GLU A 188 13.34 7.27 -11.83
C GLU A 188 14.17 6.10 -12.39
N TYR A 189 13.74 4.85 -12.16
CA TYR A 189 14.54 3.64 -12.44
C TYR A 189 13.95 2.72 -13.51
N GLY A 190 12.77 3.04 -14.06
CA GLY A 190 12.12 2.22 -15.07
C GLY A 190 11.45 0.95 -14.51
N PRO A 191 11.36 -0.14 -15.29
CA PRO A 191 10.57 -1.31 -14.91
C PRO A 191 10.97 -1.95 -13.59
N LEU A 192 10.00 -2.16 -12.69
CA LEU A 192 10.20 -2.74 -11.35
C LEU A 192 9.73 -4.20 -11.23
N ASN A 193 9.28 -4.82 -12.34
CA ASN A 193 8.74 -6.19 -12.35
C ASN A 193 9.72 -7.25 -11.81
N ARG A 194 11.04 -7.01 -11.82
CA ARG A 194 12.03 -7.91 -11.19
C ARG A 194 11.88 -8.04 -9.67
N PHE A 195 11.15 -7.13 -9.04
CA PHE A 195 10.87 -7.14 -7.59
C PHE A 195 9.52 -7.77 -7.25
N GLU A 196 8.73 -8.18 -8.27
CA GLU A 196 7.47 -8.86 -8.01
C GLU A 196 7.71 -10.26 -7.46
N ARG A 197 6.88 -10.64 -6.49
CA ARG A 197 6.87 -11.93 -5.81
C ARG A 197 5.43 -12.42 -5.72
N GLU A 198 5.27 -13.67 -5.30
CA GLU A 198 3.97 -14.25 -4.98
C GLU A 198 3.83 -14.48 -3.48
N PHE A 199 2.63 -14.27 -2.98
CA PHE A 199 2.23 -14.58 -1.61
C PHE A 199 0.94 -15.38 -1.63
N SER A 200 0.98 -16.59 -0.99
CA SER A 200 -0.18 -17.47 -0.87
C SER A 200 -0.91 -17.24 0.45
N PHE A 201 -2.21 -17.14 0.36
CA PHE A 201 -3.11 -17.08 1.52
C PHE A 201 -3.57 -18.48 1.98
N ASP A 202 -3.23 -19.55 1.25
CA ASP A 202 -3.46 -20.94 1.63
C ASP A 202 -2.71 -21.37 2.91
#